data_cb2f0e8f247885baa48c620ccdab8240
#
_entry.id   cb2f0e8f247885baa48c620ccdab8240
#
_cell.length_a   1.000
_cell.length_b   1.000
_cell.length_c   1.000
_cell.angle_alpha   90.00
_cell.angle_beta   90.00
_cell.angle_gamma   90.00
#
_symmetry.space_group_name_H-M   'P 1'
#
loop_
_entity.id
_entity.type
_entity.pdbx_description
1 polymer ?
#
loop_
_entity_poly.entity_id
_entity_poly.type
_entity_poly.pdbx_seq_one_letter_code
_entity_poly.pdbx_strand_id
1 'polypeptide(L)'
;YKRQVLSQVDREGLIIDARFNAGGWVSPLVLEKLTHRHLGYDVPRWGSPESYPYHTLRGHLVLITNQFTGSDGDMFTASFKQLKLGKVIGKRTWGGVVGIDGRYQLVDGTTTTQPQYSIWFHHAGWSVENYGVDPDLVVEDPPQSYSNGMDHQLKQAVEVIQKILEEDPLPKIQDFKSNSR
;
A
#
# COMPACT_ATOMS: atom_id res chain seq x y z
N TYR A 1 -5.83 -5.87 -9.76
CA TYR A 1 -4.75 -5.05 -9.15
C TYR A 1 -3.55 -4.89 -10.06
N LYS A 2 -3.10 -5.97 -10.76
CA LYS A 2 -1.93 -5.93 -11.65
C LYS A 2 -2.07 -4.83 -12.72
N ARG A 3 -3.21 -4.76 -13.40
CA ARG A 3 -3.46 -3.71 -14.41
C ARG A 3 -3.45 -2.31 -13.79
N GLN A 4 -4.02 -2.14 -12.60
CA GLN A 4 -4.04 -0.86 -11.89
C GLN A 4 -2.64 -0.40 -11.53
N VAL A 5 -1.80 -1.26 -10.96
CA VAL A 5 -0.41 -0.93 -10.64
C VAL A 5 0.38 -0.60 -11.91
N LEU A 6 0.27 -1.43 -12.95
CA LEU A 6 1.01 -1.22 -14.20
C LEU A 6 0.64 0.07 -14.93
N SER A 7 -0.61 0.54 -14.80
CA SER A 7 -1.04 1.81 -15.38
C SER A 7 -0.48 3.05 -14.64
N GLN A 8 0.18 2.86 -13.49
CA GLN A 8 0.70 3.95 -12.66
C GLN A 8 2.24 3.97 -12.57
N VAL A 9 2.94 3.09 -13.30
CA VAL A 9 4.41 2.95 -13.18
C VAL A 9 5.16 4.24 -13.51
N ASP A 10 4.61 5.08 -14.39
CA ASP A 10 5.24 6.34 -14.80
C ASP A 10 4.86 7.54 -13.92
N ARG A 11 4.02 7.32 -12.91
CA ARG A 11 3.62 8.39 -11.99
C ARG A 11 4.72 8.69 -10.98
N GLU A 12 4.82 9.96 -10.60
CA GLU A 12 5.80 10.42 -9.60
C GLU A 12 5.35 10.11 -8.17
N GLY A 13 4.04 9.91 -7.97
CA GLY A 13 3.46 9.52 -6.69
C GLY A 13 2.25 8.62 -6.88
N LEU A 14 2.04 7.70 -5.94
CA LEU A 14 0.90 6.80 -5.93
C LEU A 14 0.29 6.77 -4.53
N ILE A 15 -1.00 7.08 -4.45
CA ILE A 15 -1.80 6.90 -3.25
C ILE A 15 -2.53 5.57 -3.36
N ILE A 16 -2.38 4.73 -2.34
CA ILE A 16 -3.04 3.44 -2.22
C ILE A 16 -4.14 3.58 -1.18
N ASP A 17 -5.37 3.37 -1.58
CA ASP A 17 -6.52 3.42 -0.67
C ASP A 17 -6.88 2.00 -0.23
N ALA A 18 -6.54 1.66 1.03
CA ALA A 18 -6.86 0.39 1.65
C ALA A 18 -8.06 0.49 2.60
N ARG A 19 -8.73 1.63 2.65
CA ARG A 19 -9.93 1.78 3.49
C ARG A 19 -10.99 0.77 3.07
N PHE A 20 -11.69 0.22 4.06
CA PHE A 20 -12.73 -0.80 3.85
C PHE A 20 -12.24 -2.12 3.23
N ASN A 21 -10.93 -2.34 3.15
CA ASN A 21 -10.40 -3.65 2.80
C ASN A 21 -10.60 -4.61 3.98
N ALA A 22 -11.66 -5.40 3.93
CA ALA A 22 -12.04 -6.31 5.00
C ALA A 22 -11.26 -7.64 5.01
N GLY A 23 -10.25 -7.77 4.17
CA GLY A 23 -9.37 -8.94 4.17
C GLY A 23 -9.33 -9.72 2.86
N GLY A 24 -8.73 -10.89 2.91
CA GLY A 24 -8.48 -11.77 1.76
C GLY A 24 -7.07 -12.33 1.75
N TRP A 25 -6.49 -12.50 0.56
CA TRP A 25 -5.14 -13.04 0.35
C TRP A 25 -4.40 -12.32 -0.80
N VAL A 26 -4.64 -11.04 -0.97
CA VAL A 26 -4.12 -10.26 -2.10
C VAL A 26 -2.85 -9.49 -1.72
N SER A 27 -2.65 -9.21 -0.44
CA SER A 27 -1.55 -8.38 0.05
C SER A 27 -0.17 -8.85 -0.42
N PRO A 28 0.20 -10.16 -0.41
CA PRO A 28 1.52 -10.58 -0.87
C PRO A 28 1.78 -10.25 -2.33
N LEU A 29 0.76 -10.37 -3.18
CA LEU A 29 0.85 -10.09 -4.61
C LEU A 29 1.00 -8.59 -4.90
N VAL A 30 0.32 -7.75 -4.11
CA VAL A 30 0.45 -6.29 -4.23
C VAL A 30 1.81 -5.85 -3.71
N LEU A 31 2.21 -6.32 -2.53
CA LEU A 31 3.51 -6.00 -1.92
C LEU A 31 4.68 -6.38 -2.83
N GLU A 32 4.61 -7.54 -3.50
CA GLU A 32 5.61 -7.94 -4.50
C GLU A 32 5.81 -6.83 -5.54
N LYS A 33 4.73 -6.24 -6.04
CA LYS A 33 4.83 -5.16 -7.05
C LYS A 33 5.34 -3.85 -6.46
N LEU A 34 4.92 -3.52 -5.24
CA LEU A 34 5.34 -2.28 -4.58
C LEU A 34 6.81 -2.32 -4.12
N THR A 35 7.37 -3.50 -3.92
CA THR A 35 8.77 -3.69 -3.50
C THR A 35 9.76 -3.73 -4.65
N HIS A 36 9.29 -3.87 -5.88
CA HIS A 36 10.17 -3.78 -7.05
C HIS A 36 10.72 -2.34 -7.14
N ARG A 37 12.01 -2.19 -6.91
CA ARG A 37 12.66 -0.88 -6.94
C ARG A 37 12.98 -0.45 -8.36
N HIS A 38 12.64 0.78 -8.67
CA HIS A 38 13.11 1.45 -9.86
C HIS A 38 14.61 1.76 -9.69
N LEU A 39 15.43 1.32 -10.63
CA LEU A 39 16.88 1.47 -10.57
C LEU A 39 17.42 2.48 -11.58
N GLY A 40 16.65 2.78 -12.63
CA GLY A 40 17.04 3.67 -13.69
C GLY A 40 16.14 3.56 -14.92
N TYR A 41 16.66 3.94 -16.05
CA TYR A 41 15.93 3.92 -17.31
C TYR A 41 16.71 3.20 -18.38
N ASP A 42 16.00 2.41 -19.15
CA ASP A 42 16.46 1.93 -20.45
C ASP A 42 16.15 3.00 -21.48
N VAL A 43 17.18 3.58 -22.06
CA VAL A 43 17.04 4.69 -23.02
C VAL A 43 17.36 4.18 -24.42
N PRO A 44 16.36 3.79 -25.20
CA PRO A 44 16.57 3.28 -26.54
C PRO A 44 17.06 4.40 -27.46
N ARG A 45 17.75 4.00 -28.54
CA ARG A 45 18.18 4.95 -29.56
C ARG A 45 16.99 5.65 -30.24
N TRP A 46 15.86 4.97 -30.31
CA TRP A 46 14.62 5.42 -30.94
C TRP A 46 13.46 5.11 -29.99
N GLY A 47 12.66 6.10 -29.62
CA GLY A 47 11.53 5.94 -28.72
C GLY A 47 11.70 6.69 -27.41
N SER A 48 10.81 6.42 -26.46
CA SER A 48 10.82 7.02 -25.11
C SER A 48 11.59 6.14 -24.14
N PRO A 49 12.22 6.72 -23.11
CA PRO A 49 12.82 5.96 -22.03
C PRO A 49 11.79 5.10 -21.30
N GLU A 50 12.19 3.90 -20.92
CA GLU A 50 11.37 2.95 -20.16
C GLU A 50 12.00 2.66 -18.82
N SER A 51 11.19 2.35 -17.79
CA SER A 51 11.69 2.04 -16.45
C SER A 51 12.56 0.79 -16.45
N TYR A 52 13.68 0.82 -15.75
CA TYR A 52 14.52 -0.35 -15.50
C TYR A 52 14.53 -0.71 -14.00
N PRO A 53 14.19 -1.95 -13.61
CA PRO A 53 13.53 -2.99 -14.44
C PRO A 53 12.14 -2.58 -14.95
N TYR A 54 11.67 -3.24 -16.00
CA TYR A 54 10.34 -2.96 -16.59
C TYR A 54 9.23 -3.11 -15.55
N HIS A 55 8.20 -2.27 -15.67
CA HIS A 55 7.01 -2.33 -14.84
C HIS A 55 7.26 -2.06 -13.35
N THR A 56 8.29 -1.31 -13.01
CA THR A 56 8.55 -0.86 -11.64
C THR A 56 7.95 0.51 -11.40
N LEU A 57 7.37 0.69 -10.21
CA LEU A 57 6.94 1.99 -9.74
C LEU A 57 8.16 2.85 -9.43
N ARG A 58 8.20 4.05 -9.99
CA ARG A 58 9.30 4.99 -9.77
C ARG A 58 9.01 6.03 -8.70
N GLY A 59 7.76 6.19 -8.35
CA GLY A 59 7.28 7.28 -7.50
C GLY A 59 7.17 6.91 -6.04
N HIS A 60 6.96 7.94 -5.23
CA HIS A 60 6.68 7.81 -3.80
C HIS A 60 5.31 7.20 -3.55
N LEU A 61 5.17 6.53 -2.41
CA LEU A 61 3.93 5.86 -2.04
C LEU A 61 3.35 6.46 -0.76
N VAL A 62 2.03 6.56 -0.72
CA VAL A 62 1.25 6.87 0.48
C VAL A 62 0.11 5.87 0.59
N LEU A 63 -0.14 5.36 1.79
CA LEU A 63 -1.23 4.43 2.08
C LEU A 63 -2.29 5.13 2.93
N ILE A 64 -3.56 4.97 2.57
CA ILE A 64 -4.69 5.43 3.39
C ILE A 64 -5.36 4.21 4.03
N THR A 65 -5.61 4.29 5.34
CA THR A 65 -6.27 3.25 6.13
C THR A 65 -7.40 3.81 6.98
N ASN A 66 -8.32 2.94 7.40
CA ASN A 66 -9.32 3.26 8.39
C ASN A 66 -9.59 2.06 9.32
N GLN A 67 -10.48 2.24 10.28
CA GLN A 67 -10.85 1.22 11.27
C GLN A 67 -11.55 -0.02 10.66
N PHE A 68 -11.91 0.02 9.39
CA PHE A 68 -12.49 -1.09 8.63
C PHE A 68 -11.48 -1.78 7.71
N THR A 69 -10.23 -1.31 7.72
CA THR A 69 -9.11 -2.00 7.10
C THR A 69 -8.73 -3.16 8.03
N GLY A 70 -9.04 -4.39 7.64
CA GLY A 70 -8.91 -5.53 8.53
C GLY A 70 -8.33 -6.78 7.87
N SER A 71 -7.92 -7.76 8.69
CA SER A 71 -7.39 -9.05 8.25
C SER A 71 -6.19 -8.88 7.28
N ASP A 72 -6.32 -9.29 6.00
CA ASP A 72 -5.28 -9.04 4.98
C ASP A 72 -4.97 -7.54 4.81
N GLY A 73 -5.92 -6.65 5.11
CA GLY A 73 -5.71 -5.20 5.14
C GLY A 73 -4.79 -4.76 6.30
N ASP A 74 -4.94 -5.34 7.50
CA ASP A 74 -4.01 -5.15 8.61
C ASP A 74 -2.61 -5.64 8.23
N MET A 75 -2.54 -6.84 7.64
CA MET A 75 -1.29 -7.47 7.20
C MET A 75 -0.58 -6.64 6.13
N PHE A 76 -1.34 -6.11 5.18
CA PHE A 76 -0.83 -5.21 4.16
C PHE A 76 -0.24 -3.94 4.78
N THR A 77 -0.98 -3.32 5.70
CA THR A 77 -0.55 -2.09 6.38
C THR A 77 0.70 -2.32 7.24
N ALA A 78 0.75 -3.40 8.01
CA ALA A 78 1.92 -3.78 8.80
C ALA A 78 3.16 -4.01 7.94
N SER A 79 2.98 -4.75 6.83
CA SER A 79 4.04 -5.02 5.87
C SER A 79 4.51 -3.75 5.16
N PHE A 80 3.60 -2.88 4.76
CA PHE A 80 3.90 -1.59 4.13
C PHE A 80 4.81 -0.73 5.01
N LYS A 81 4.50 -0.65 6.31
CA LYS A 81 5.34 0.07 7.30
C LYS A 81 6.67 -0.63 7.54
N GLN A 82 6.68 -1.96 7.73
CA GLN A 82 7.91 -2.73 7.94
C GLN A 82 8.89 -2.59 6.77
N LEU A 83 8.38 -2.61 5.55
CA LEU A 83 9.16 -2.43 4.33
C LEU A 83 9.52 -0.97 4.04
N LYS A 84 9.02 -0.03 4.86
CA LYS A 84 9.24 1.42 4.69
C LYS A 84 8.88 1.92 3.29
N LEU A 85 7.75 1.45 2.77
CA LEU A 85 7.32 1.78 1.41
C LEU A 85 6.83 3.22 1.27
N GLY A 86 6.32 3.82 2.36
CA GLY A 86 5.82 5.19 2.39
C GLY A 86 5.11 5.51 3.70
N LYS A 87 4.41 6.63 3.76
CA LYS A 87 3.62 7.06 4.91
C LYS A 87 2.24 6.42 4.91
N VAL A 88 1.74 6.08 6.10
CA VAL A 88 0.39 5.60 6.33
C VAL A 88 -0.43 6.72 6.98
N ILE A 89 -1.59 7.03 6.40
CA ILE A 89 -2.47 8.14 6.79
C ILE A 89 -3.86 7.60 7.09
N GLY A 90 -4.54 8.22 8.02
CA GLY A 90 -5.93 7.91 8.33
C GLY A 90 -6.13 7.41 9.74
N LYS A 91 -6.75 6.25 9.92
CA LYS A 91 -7.03 5.69 11.24
C LYS A 91 -6.36 4.33 11.41
N ARG A 92 -6.15 3.95 12.70
CA ARG A 92 -5.68 2.61 13.04
C ARG A 92 -6.58 1.55 12.42
N THR A 93 -5.97 0.51 11.89
CA THR A 93 -6.66 -0.63 11.30
C THR A 93 -7.37 -1.49 12.34
N TRP A 94 -8.15 -2.47 11.89
CA TRP A 94 -9.06 -3.23 12.76
C TRP A 94 -8.34 -4.11 13.78
N GLY A 95 -7.33 -4.86 13.37
CA GLY A 95 -6.56 -5.72 14.27
C GLY A 95 -7.09 -7.14 14.42
N GLY A 96 -7.64 -7.71 13.38
CA GLY A 96 -8.07 -9.10 13.36
C GLY A 96 -7.33 -9.88 12.28
N VAL A 97 -6.16 -10.44 12.59
CA VAL A 97 -5.27 -11.10 11.63
C VAL A 97 -5.16 -12.62 11.80
N VAL A 98 -5.80 -13.20 12.83
CA VAL A 98 -5.86 -14.65 12.96
C VAL A 98 -6.50 -15.25 11.73
N GLY A 99 -5.79 -16.18 11.08
CA GLY A 99 -6.31 -16.91 9.94
C GLY A 99 -7.43 -17.85 10.33
N ILE A 100 -8.58 -17.72 9.66
CA ILE A 100 -9.75 -18.56 9.88
C ILE A 100 -9.90 -19.55 8.73
N ASP A 101 -10.37 -20.76 9.05
CA ASP A 101 -10.64 -21.81 8.08
C ASP A 101 -12.09 -22.32 8.21
N GLY A 102 -12.79 -22.34 7.09
CA GLY A 102 -14.18 -22.84 6.99
C GLY A 102 -14.28 -24.27 6.48
N ARG A 103 -13.18 -25.05 6.50
CA ARG A 103 -13.21 -26.45 6.01
C ARG A 103 -14.03 -27.40 6.88
N TYR A 104 -14.22 -27.05 8.14
CA TYR A 104 -14.91 -27.90 9.07
C TYR A 104 -16.38 -27.56 9.15
N GLN A 105 -17.22 -28.58 8.86
CA GLN A 105 -18.66 -28.44 8.92
C GLN A 105 -19.22 -29.23 10.11
N LEU A 106 -20.28 -28.71 10.70
CA LEU A 106 -21.07 -29.44 11.67
C LEU A 106 -21.96 -30.48 10.96
N VAL A 107 -22.57 -31.36 11.75
CA VAL A 107 -23.42 -32.46 11.23
C VAL A 107 -24.58 -31.95 10.37
N ASP A 108 -25.08 -30.75 10.66
CA ASP A 108 -26.16 -30.09 9.93
C ASP A 108 -25.69 -29.30 8.68
N GLY A 109 -24.38 -29.39 8.36
CA GLY A 109 -23.77 -28.65 7.23
C GLY A 109 -23.40 -27.22 7.55
N THR A 110 -23.61 -26.71 8.75
CA THR A 110 -23.17 -25.38 9.15
C THR A 110 -21.66 -25.31 9.15
N THR A 111 -21.10 -24.32 8.45
CA THR A 111 -19.65 -24.08 8.42
C THR A 111 -19.23 -23.30 9.64
N THR A 112 -18.23 -23.81 10.37
CA THR A 112 -17.60 -23.08 11.48
C THR A 112 -16.31 -22.41 10.99
N THR A 113 -16.13 -21.16 11.33
CA THR A 113 -14.85 -20.46 11.13
C THR A 113 -14.00 -20.67 12.38
N GLN A 114 -12.90 -21.41 12.23
CA GLN A 114 -11.99 -21.71 13.34
C GLN A 114 -10.65 -21.03 13.11
N PRO A 115 -10.02 -20.50 14.19
CA PRO A 115 -8.66 -20.00 14.10
C PRO A 115 -7.71 -21.14 13.76
N GLN A 116 -6.95 -20.99 12.68
CA GLN A 116 -6.02 -22.02 12.18
C GLN A 116 -4.56 -21.62 12.36
N TYR A 117 -4.25 -20.33 12.23
CA TYR A 117 -2.90 -19.82 12.35
C TYR A 117 -2.90 -18.37 12.81
N SER A 118 -1.81 -17.98 13.46
CA SER A 118 -1.54 -16.60 13.88
C SER A 118 -0.42 -16.02 13.02
N ILE A 119 -0.40 -14.70 12.92
CA ILE A 119 0.64 -13.98 12.18
C ILE A 119 1.59 -13.28 13.16
N TRP A 120 2.86 -13.50 12.96
CA TRP A 120 3.94 -12.83 13.68
C TRP A 120 4.76 -11.96 12.75
N PHE A 121 4.94 -10.68 13.09
CA PHE A 121 5.73 -9.73 12.31
C PHE A 121 7.06 -9.43 12.99
N HIS A 122 8.14 -9.32 12.22
CA HIS A 122 9.47 -9.03 12.77
C HIS A 122 9.53 -7.75 13.60
N HIS A 123 8.81 -6.70 13.22
CA HIS A 123 8.83 -5.41 13.92
C HIS A 123 7.72 -5.26 14.97
N ALA A 124 6.61 -5.94 14.81
CA ALA A 124 5.42 -5.80 15.66
C ALA A 124 5.13 -7.06 16.50
N GLY A 125 5.84 -8.18 16.25
CA GLY A 125 5.57 -9.44 16.95
C GLY A 125 4.13 -9.91 16.71
N TRP A 126 3.43 -10.26 17.77
CA TRP A 126 2.02 -10.68 17.76
C TRP A 126 1.04 -9.52 17.87
N SER A 127 1.52 -8.28 18.08
CA SER A 127 0.69 -7.15 18.50
C SER A 127 -0.29 -6.62 17.46
N VAL A 128 -0.21 -7.07 16.21
CA VAL A 128 -1.20 -6.70 15.19
C VAL A 128 -2.55 -7.33 15.49
N GLU A 129 -2.57 -8.57 16.00
CA GLU A 129 -3.80 -9.19 16.49
C GLU A 129 -4.33 -8.45 17.71
N ASN A 130 -5.63 -8.17 17.74
CA ASN A 130 -6.36 -7.43 18.78
C ASN A 130 -5.99 -5.95 18.93
N TYR A 131 -5.09 -5.40 18.09
CA TYR A 131 -4.73 -3.99 18.14
C TYR A 131 -4.83 -3.28 16.78
N GLY A 132 -4.34 -3.92 15.73
CA GLY A 132 -4.20 -3.32 14.42
C GLY A 132 -2.88 -2.59 14.21
N VAL A 133 -2.86 -1.67 13.27
CA VAL A 133 -1.68 -0.89 12.88
C VAL A 133 -2.02 0.59 12.92
N ASP A 134 -1.28 1.34 13.73
CA ASP A 134 -1.43 2.80 13.78
C ASP A 134 -0.89 3.45 12.50
N PRO A 135 -1.60 4.47 11.97
CA PRO A 135 -1.07 5.29 10.90
C PRO A 135 0.08 6.17 11.39
N ASP A 136 0.90 6.67 10.48
CA ASP A 136 1.92 7.68 10.80
C ASP A 136 1.32 9.05 11.00
N LEU A 137 0.18 9.33 10.36
CA LEU A 137 -0.58 10.56 10.52
C LEU A 137 -2.06 10.23 10.71
N VAL A 138 -2.57 10.52 11.90
CA VAL A 138 -3.99 10.32 12.22
C VAL A 138 -4.82 11.42 11.56
N VAL A 139 -5.79 11.02 10.75
CA VAL A 139 -6.74 11.92 10.08
C VAL A 139 -8.15 11.36 10.24
N GLU A 140 -9.01 12.14 10.87
CA GLU A 140 -10.42 11.81 11.03
C GLU A 140 -11.24 12.26 9.82
N ASP A 141 -12.21 11.43 9.44
CA ASP A 141 -13.27 11.83 8.50
C ASP A 141 -14.61 11.89 9.27
N PRO A 142 -15.01 13.06 9.76
CA PRO A 142 -16.29 13.19 10.45
C PRO A 142 -17.46 12.91 9.50
N PRO A 143 -18.58 12.37 10.00
CA PRO A 143 -19.74 12.00 9.17
C PRO A 143 -20.27 13.14 8.28
N GLN A 144 -20.16 14.37 8.74
CA GLN A 144 -20.57 15.56 7.98
C GLN A 144 -19.74 15.77 6.71
N SER A 145 -18.51 15.30 6.70
CA SER A 145 -17.62 15.41 5.53
C SER A 145 -18.12 14.58 4.37
N TYR A 146 -18.61 13.37 4.64
CA TYR A 146 -19.22 12.51 3.62
C TYR A 146 -20.43 13.17 2.96
N SER A 147 -21.31 13.81 3.76
CA SER A 147 -22.49 14.48 3.22
C SER A 147 -22.12 15.67 2.32
N ASN A 148 -20.97 16.28 2.55
CA ASN A 148 -20.47 17.42 1.78
C ASN A 148 -19.51 17.00 0.65
N GLY A 149 -19.31 15.69 0.43
CA GLY A 149 -18.39 15.17 -0.58
C GLY A 149 -16.92 15.45 -0.30
N MET A 150 -16.56 15.74 0.97
CA MET A 150 -15.18 16.00 1.37
C MET A 150 -14.55 14.72 1.93
N ASP A 151 -13.37 14.37 1.44
CA ASP A 151 -12.51 13.30 1.93
C ASP A 151 -11.23 13.90 2.50
N HIS A 152 -11.21 14.09 3.82
CA HIS A 152 -10.06 14.69 4.50
C HIS A 152 -8.83 13.80 4.47
N GLN A 153 -9.01 12.47 4.51
CA GLN A 153 -7.91 11.52 4.46
C GLN A 153 -7.24 11.54 3.08
N LEU A 154 -8.03 11.52 2.01
CA LEU A 154 -7.50 11.63 0.65
C LEU A 154 -6.83 13.00 0.42
N LYS A 155 -7.45 14.08 0.88
CA LYS A 155 -6.86 15.43 0.79
C LYS A 155 -5.49 15.46 1.49
N GLN A 156 -5.41 14.94 2.72
CA GLN A 156 -4.16 14.90 3.47
C GLN A 156 -3.11 14.02 2.79
N ALA A 157 -3.53 12.89 2.19
CA ALA A 157 -2.62 12.03 1.45
C ALA A 157 -2.02 12.74 0.22
N VAL A 158 -2.82 13.54 -0.49
CA VAL A 158 -2.35 14.37 -1.60
C VAL A 158 -1.35 15.43 -1.12
N GLU A 159 -1.65 16.12 -0.02
CA GLU A 159 -0.73 17.11 0.56
C GLU A 159 0.61 16.49 0.98
N VAL A 160 0.55 15.32 1.62
CA VAL A 160 1.75 14.60 2.06
C VAL A 160 2.60 14.14 0.87
N ILE A 161 1.99 13.55 -0.16
CA ILE A 161 2.76 13.07 -1.31
C ILE A 161 3.36 14.22 -2.12
N GLN A 162 2.65 15.35 -2.24
CA GLN A 162 3.19 16.56 -2.86
C GLN A 162 4.40 17.11 -2.10
N LYS A 163 4.30 17.18 -0.77
CA LYS A 163 5.42 17.59 0.07
C LYS A 163 6.63 16.66 -0.06
N ILE A 164 6.41 15.35 -0.10
CA ILE A 164 7.50 14.38 -0.31
C ILE A 164 8.17 14.64 -1.67
N LEU A 165 7.39 14.89 -2.73
CA LEU A 165 7.93 15.17 -4.06
C LEU A 165 8.73 16.48 -4.14
N GLU A 166 8.38 17.48 -3.32
CA GLU A 166 9.15 18.72 -3.18
C GLU A 166 10.47 18.51 -2.44
N GLU A 167 10.46 17.71 -1.36
CA GLU A 167 11.63 17.44 -0.51
C GLU A 167 12.59 16.40 -1.14
N ASP A 168 12.05 15.43 -1.85
CA ASP A 168 12.78 14.33 -2.50
C ASP A 168 12.25 14.11 -3.93
N PRO A 169 12.58 15.02 -4.86
CA PRO A 169 12.14 14.92 -6.25
C PRO A 169 12.78 13.72 -6.94
N LEU A 170 12.01 13.07 -7.81
CA LEU A 170 12.52 11.92 -8.55
C LEU A 170 13.68 12.30 -9.46
N PRO A 171 14.67 11.41 -9.59
CA PRO A 171 15.78 11.62 -10.52
C PRO A 171 15.30 11.84 -11.95
N LYS A 172 15.79 12.88 -12.60
CA LYS A 172 15.55 13.13 -14.03
C LYS A 172 16.63 12.47 -14.87
N ILE A 173 16.23 11.94 -16.02
CA ILE A 173 17.18 11.43 -17.01
C ILE A 173 18.04 12.62 -17.46
N GLN A 174 19.36 12.47 -17.29
CA GLN A 174 20.30 13.45 -17.81
C GLN A 174 20.46 13.24 -19.32
N ASP A 175 20.65 14.34 -20.04
CA ASP A 175 20.92 14.27 -21.49
C ASP A 175 22.17 13.43 -21.75
N PHE A 176 22.06 12.52 -22.70
CA PHE A 176 23.17 11.72 -23.13
C PHE A 176 24.20 12.65 -23.82
N LYS A 177 25.22 13.04 -23.06
CA LYS A 177 26.40 13.67 -23.67
C LYS A 177 27.23 12.57 -24.30
N SER A 178 27.21 12.48 -25.64
CA SER A 178 28.15 11.62 -26.34
C SER A 178 29.55 12.10 -25.96
N ASN A 179 30.28 11.30 -25.20
CA ASN A 179 31.70 11.46 -25.09
C ASN A 179 32.29 11.11 -26.46
N SER A 180 32.31 12.07 -27.36
CA SER A 180 33.14 11.98 -28.54
C SER A 180 34.60 11.94 -28.08
N ARG A 181 35.11 10.73 -27.92
CA ARG A 181 36.56 10.49 -27.92
C ARG A 181 37.05 10.34 -29.34
#